data_1eb90e47f12cee62a8c40d65c4e3f297
#
_entry.id   1eb90e47f12cee62a8c40d65c4e3f297
#
_cell.length_a   1.000
_cell.length_b   1.000
_cell.length_c   1.000
_cell.angle_alpha   90.00
_cell.angle_beta   90.00
_cell.angle_gamma   90.00
#
_symmetry.space_group_name_H-M   'P 1'
#
loop_
_entity.id
_entity.type
_entity.pdbx_description
1 polymer ?
#
loop_
_entity_poly.entity_id
_entity_poly.type
_entity_poly.pdbx_seq_one_letter_code
_entity_poly.pdbx_strand_id
1 'polypeptide(L)'
;MTQKKKDKVNILFVCHGNICRSPMAEFVMKHLVREAGLTDRIRVTSKALHTDEIGSDTHHGTRAVLDAHAIPYEKRSAALMTRDA
;
A
#
# COMPACT_ATOMS: atom_id res chain seq x y z
N MET A 1 -5.65 18.15 -23.94
CA MET A 1 -5.74 18.71 -22.69
C MET A 1 -4.44 18.74 -22.02
N THR A 2 -4.34 19.61 -21.26
CA THR A 2 -3.13 19.75 -20.60
C THR A 2 -3.08 18.94 -19.37
N GLN A 3 -2.24 17.97 -19.40
CA GLN A 3 -2.01 17.19 -18.24
C GLN A 3 -1.23 18.04 -17.26
N LYS A 4 -1.75 18.22 -16.10
CA LYS A 4 -1.04 18.96 -15.12
C LYS A 4 0.09 18.11 -14.58
N LYS A 5 1.26 18.64 -14.65
CA LYS A 5 2.44 17.89 -14.28
C LYS A 5 2.41 17.42 -12.86
N LYS A 6 1.80 18.20 -12.00
CA LYS A 6 1.76 17.84 -10.59
C LYS A 6 0.62 16.91 -10.24
N ASP A 7 -0.20 16.61 -11.21
CA ASP A 7 -1.27 15.64 -10.95
C ASP A 7 -0.64 14.30 -10.65
N LYS A 8 -1.12 13.66 -9.62
CA LYS A 8 -0.63 12.35 -9.23
C LYS A 8 -1.70 11.31 -9.40
N VAL A 9 -1.26 10.11 -9.71
CA VAL A 9 -2.15 8.95 -9.72
C VAL A 9 -2.14 8.38 -8.31
N ASN A 10 -3.32 8.19 -7.73
CA ASN A 10 -3.44 7.61 -6.41
C ASN A 10 -4.00 6.21 -6.57
N ILE A 11 -3.25 5.22 -6.09
CA ILE A 11 -3.66 3.83 -6.16
C ILE A 11 -3.99 3.38 -4.75
N LEU A 12 -5.18 2.87 -4.56
CA LEU A 12 -5.64 2.39 -3.27
C LEU A 12 -5.95 0.91 -3.35
N PHE A 13 -5.27 0.11 -2.56
CA PHE A 13 -5.57 -1.30 -2.42
C PHE A 13 -6.39 -1.50 -1.15
N VAL A 14 -7.37 -2.39 -1.21
CA VAL A 14 -8.20 -2.68 -0.05
C VAL A 14 -8.31 -4.18 0.14
N CYS A 15 -8.43 -4.60 1.40
CA CYS A 15 -8.76 -5.96 1.72
C CYS A 15 -9.48 -5.96 3.06
N HIS A 16 -9.89 -7.13 3.52
CA HIS A 16 -10.70 -7.23 4.73
C HIS A 16 -10.02 -6.52 5.92
N GLY A 17 -8.83 -6.92 6.29
CA GLY A 17 -8.18 -6.42 7.49
C GLY A 17 -7.03 -5.46 7.28
N ASN A 18 -6.57 -5.28 6.04
CA ASN A 18 -5.42 -4.42 5.72
C ASN A 18 -4.15 -4.87 6.44
N ILE A 19 -3.98 -6.17 6.61
CA ILE A 19 -2.75 -6.70 7.21
C ILE A 19 -2.04 -7.72 6.34
N CYS A 20 -2.67 -8.20 5.27
CA CYS A 20 -2.10 -9.26 4.44
C CYS A 20 -2.06 -8.86 2.97
N ARG A 21 -3.20 -9.01 2.27
CA ARG A 21 -3.22 -8.83 0.82
C ARG A 21 -3.01 -7.40 0.37
N SER A 22 -3.73 -6.45 0.97
CA SER A 22 -3.58 -5.07 0.52
C SER A 22 -2.23 -4.46 0.94
N PRO A 23 -1.69 -4.75 2.14
CA PRO A 23 -0.33 -4.29 2.44
C PRO A 23 0.71 -4.90 1.52
N MET A 24 0.56 -6.20 1.18
CA MET A 24 1.49 -6.83 0.25
C MET A 24 1.46 -6.11 -1.10
N ALA A 25 0.26 -5.87 -1.63
CA ALA A 25 0.10 -5.16 -2.89
C ALA A 25 0.67 -3.75 -2.81
N GLU A 26 0.44 -3.08 -1.69
CA GLU A 26 0.97 -1.74 -1.50
C GLU A 26 2.49 -1.72 -1.55
N PHE A 27 3.13 -2.60 -0.80
CA PHE A 27 4.59 -2.61 -0.75
C PHE A 27 5.21 -3.04 -2.08
N VAL A 28 4.62 -4.02 -2.74
CA VAL A 28 5.09 -4.44 -4.06
C VAL A 28 4.98 -3.28 -5.06
N MET A 29 3.83 -2.62 -5.08
CA MET A 29 3.63 -1.52 -6.02
C MET A 29 4.54 -0.34 -5.71
N LYS A 30 4.75 -0.03 -4.43
CA LYS A 30 5.68 1.03 -4.04
C LYS A 30 7.10 0.71 -4.53
N HIS A 31 7.48 -0.56 -4.42
CA HIS A 31 8.78 -0.98 -4.90
C HIS A 31 8.90 -0.77 -6.41
N LEU A 32 7.88 -1.19 -7.17
CA LEU A 32 7.87 -1.03 -8.62
C LEU A 32 7.88 0.44 -9.02
N VAL A 33 7.12 1.26 -8.31
CA VAL A 33 7.06 2.70 -8.59
C VAL A 33 8.43 3.33 -8.37
N ARG A 34 9.13 2.92 -7.31
CA ARG A 34 10.46 3.44 -7.02
C ARG A 34 11.46 2.98 -8.08
N GLU A 35 11.38 1.71 -8.48
CA GLU A 35 12.27 1.18 -9.51
C GLU A 35 12.07 1.89 -10.85
N ALA A 36 10.85 2.33 -11.11
CA ALA A 36 10.54 3.03 -12.35
C ALA A 36 10.80 4.54 -12.26
N GLY A 37 11.20 5.04 -11.10
CA GLY A 37 11.45 6.46 -10.92
C GLY A 37 10.20 7.31 -10.93
N LEU A 38 9.06 6.74 -10.50
CA LEU A 38 7.78 7.44 -10.58
C LEU A 38 7.21 7.85 -9.23
N THR A 39 8.04 7.89 -8.19
CA THR A 39 7.55 8.21 -6.86
C THR A 39 6.90 9.59 -6.76
N ASP A 40 7.26 10.50 -7.63
CA ASP A 40 6.66 11.83 -7.67
C ASP A 40 5.32 11.86 -8.35
N ARG A 41 4.97 10.81 -9.09
CA ARG A 41 3.78 10.78 -9.92
C ARG A 41 2.73 9.81 -9.44
N ILE A 42 3.13 8.81 -8.68
CA ILE A 42 2.22 7.74 -8.26
C ILE A 42 2.29 7.58 -6.76
N ARG A 43 1.15 7.67 -6.12
CA ARG A 43 1.01 7.46 -4.69
C ARG A 43 0.27 6.15 -4.46
N VAL A 44 0.78 5.32 -3.57
CA VAL A 44 0.19 4.02 -3.31
C VAL A 44 -0.16 3.91 -1.83
N THR A 45 -1.38 3.51 -1.53
CA THR A 45 -1.83 3.30 -0.16
C THR A 45 -2.70 2.05 -0.10
N SER A 46 -3.03 1.63 1.11
CA SER A 46 -3.97 0.53 1.31
C SER A 46 -4.79 0.76 2.56
N LYS A 47 -5.99 0.20 2.58
CA LYS A 47 -6.94 0.37 3.68
C LYS A 47 -7.74 -0.90 3.90
N ALA A 48 -8.35 -1.01 5.06
CA ALA A 48 -9.20 -2.14 5.40
C ALA A 48 -10.66 -1.81 5.13
N LEU A 49 -11.43 -2.84 4.83
CA LEU A 49 -12.90 -2.71 4.69
C LEU A 49 -13.61 -2.99 6.00
N HIS A 50 -12.94 -3.65 6.93
CA HIS A 50 -13.52 -4.01 8.23
C HIS A 50 -12.58 -3.61 9.35
N THR A 51 -13.09 -3.59 10.56
CA THR A 51 -12.36 -3.06 11.71
C THR A 51 -11.55 -4.08 12.48
N ASP A 52 -11.62 -5.33 12.11
CA ASP A 52 -11.02 -6.43 12.88
C ASP A 52 -9.55 -6.23 13.24
N GLU A 53 -8.79 -5.68 12.33
CA GLU A 53 -7.34 -5.56 12.52
C GLU A 53 -6.85 -4.12 12.54
N ILE A 54 -7.74 -3.18 12.79
CA ILE A 54 -7.34 -1.78 12.83
C ILE A 54 -6.24 -1.58 13.88
N GLY A 55 -5.16 -0.95 13.46
CA GLY A 55 -4.02 -0.72 14.34
C GLY A 55 -2.94 -1.80 14.26
N SER A 56 -3.24 -2.93 13.64
CA SER A 56 -2.28 -4.03 13.54
C SER A 56 -1.28 -3.77 12.42
N ASP A 57 -0.07 -4.27 12.62
CA ASP A 57 0.97 -4.22 11.61
C ASP A 57 0.69 -5.29 10.56
N THR A 58 1.45 -5.26 9.48
CA THR A 58 1.37 -6.24 8.40
C THR A 58 1.54 -7.65 8.96
N HIS A 59 0.71 -8.56 8.48
CA HIS A 59 0.76 -9.96 8.92
C HIS A 59 2.16 -10.53 8.73
N HIS A 60 2.62 -11.32 9.71
CA HIS A 60 3.99 -11.84 9.67
C HIS A 60 4.28 -12.71 8.45
N GLY A 61 3.29 -13.47 7.97
CA GLY A 61 3.47 -14.28 6.77
C GLY A 61 3.71 -13.42 5.54
N THR A 62 3.00 -12.28 5.46
CA THR A 62 3.18 -11.33 4.38
C THR A 62 4.58 -10.73 4.43
N ARG A 63 5.04 -10.37 5.63
CA ARG A 63 6.38 -9.82 5.79
C ARG A 63 7.43 -10.82 5.36
N ALA A 64 7.23 -12.11 5.69
CA ALA A 64 8.17 -13.14 5.30
C ALA A 64 8.27 -13.28 3.79
N VAL A 65 7.15 -13.19 3.09
CA VAL A 65 7.15 -13.25 1.63
C VAL A 65 7.87 -12.05 1.02
N LEU A 66 7.60 -10.87 1.57
CA LEU A 66 8.28 -9.65 1.09
C LEU A 66 9.78 -9.75 1.31
N ASP A 67 10.20 -10.26 2.46
CA ASP A 67 11.63 -10.46 2.75
C ASP A 67 12.24 -11.44 1.76
N ALA A 68 11.54 -12.52 1.45
CA ALA A 68 12.06 -13.55 0.54
C ALA A 68 12.27 -13.01 -0.86
N HIS A 69 11.52 -11.99 -1.24
CA HIS A 69 11.63 -11.37 -2.55
C HIS A 69 12.38 -10.04 -2.51
N ALA A 70 12.99 -9.73 -1.39
CA ALA A 70 13.77 -8.50 -1.21
C ALA A 70 12.96 -7.23 -1.50
N ILE A 71 11.68 -7.25 -1.13
CA ILE A 71 10.81 -6.09 -1.32
C ILE A 71 10.75 -5.32 -0.01
N PRO A 72 11.13 -4.04 -0.01
CA PRO A 72 11.14 -3.25 1.22
C PRO A 72 9.74 -3.02 1.76
N TYR A 73 9.64 -2.98 3.06
CA TYR A 73 8.39 -2.62 3.73
C TYR A 73 8.75 -1.93 5.03
N GLU A 74 7.76 -1.30 5.63
CA GLU A 74 7.97 -0.62 6.88
C GLU A 74 6.86 -0.96 7.85
N LYS A 75 7.10 -0.70 9.13
CA LYS A 75 6.09 -0.92 10.15
C LYS A 75 4.92 0.00 9.88
N ARG A 76 3.73 -0.52 10.03
CA ARG A 76 2.52 0.23 9.76
C ARG A 76 1.36 -0.31 10.57
N SER A 77 0.28 0.47 10.61
CA SER A 77 -0.96 0.04 11.26
C SER A 77 -2.06 -0.06 10.23
N ALA A 78 -2.86 -1.11 10.33
CA ALA A 78 -4.02 -1.28 9.47
C ALA A 78 -4.97 -0.10 9.68
N ALA A 79 -5.50 0.44 8.61
CA ALA A 79 -6.39 1.59 8.66
C ALA A 79 -7.64 1.31 7.86
N LEU A 80 -8.77 1.77 8.39
CA LEU A 80 -10.06 1.56 7.75
C LEU A 80 -10.24 2.50 6.57
N MET A 81 -10.81 1.99 5.49
CA MET A 81 -11.16 2.81 4.37
C MET A 81 -12.32 3.72 4.76
N THR A 82 -12.20 4.99 4.43
CA THR A 82 -13.23 5.95 4.72
C THR A 82 -13.65 6.63 3.43
N ARG A 83 -14.70 7.43 3.54
CA ARG A 83 -15.20 8.16 2.40
C ARG A 83 -14.14 9.09 1.81
N ASP A 84 -13.25 9.57 2.65
CA ASP A 84 -12.22 10.52 2.21
C ASP A 84 -10.92 9.85 1.79
N ALA A 85 -10.87 8.56 1.82
CA ALA A 85 -9.63 7.81 1.54
C ALA A 85 -9.18 7.90 0.08
#